data_42988ff5cd966febf7e79479b86a8f5a
#
_entry.id   42988ff5cd966febf7e79479b86a8f5a
#
_cell.length_a   1.000
_cell.length_b   1.000
_cell.length_c   1.000
_cell.angle_alpha   90.00
_cell.angle_beta   90.00
_cell.angle_gamma   90.00
#
_symmetry.space_group_name_H-M   'P 1'
#
loop_
_entity.id
_entity.type
_entity.pdbx_description
1 polymer ?
#
loop_
_entity_poly.entity_id
_entity_poly.type
_entity_poly.pdbx_seq_one_letter_code
_entity_poly.pdbx_strand_id
1 'polypeptide(L)'
;MLLATTQVEDFDRFLEIFSTTGAEKRKEHGSKSALIFRDPSEDDRVWVVFDWDEQGWDRFVSDPTVPAVMKEAGHKSKPQAAVFAGRCDA
;
A
#
# COMPACT_ATOMS: atom_id res chain seq x y z
N MET A 1 -9.40 -0.37 8.69
CA MET A 1 -8.01 -0.81 8.62
C MET A 1 -7.85 -1.88 7.56
N LEU A 2 -6.82 -1.78 6.75
CA LEU A 2 -6.58 -2.72 5.66
C LEU A 2 -5.10 -3.04 5.58
N LEU A 3 -4.77 -4.32 5.45
CA LEU A 3 -3.40 -4.81 5.28
C LEU A 3 -3.15 -5.10 3.80
N ALA A 4 -2.04 -4.62 3.26
CA ALA A 4 -1.64 -4.93 1.89
C ALA A 4 -0.21 -5.42 1.85
N THR A 5 0.11 -6.23 0.85
CA THR A 5 1.46 -6.68 0.60
C THR A 5 1.78 -6.60 -0.88
N THR A 6 3.03 -6.31 -1.18
CA THR A 6 3.53 -6.24 -2.55
C THR A 6 5.02 -6.57 -2.57
N GLN A 7 5.54 -6.84 -3.76
CA GLN A 7 6.97 -6.98 -3.98
C GLN A 7 7.45 -5.80 -4.80
N VAL A 8 8.62 -5.27 -4.45
CA VAL A 8 9.19 -4.07 -5.07
C VAL A 8 10.62 -4.33 -5.53
N GLU A 9 11.05 -3.61 -6.56
CA GLU A 9 12.40 -3.74 -7.11
C GLU A 9 13.46 -3.11 -6.20
N ASP A 10 13.12 -1.98 -5.57
CA ASP A 10 14.03 -1.20 -4.75
C ASP A 10 13.22 -0.56 -3.63
N PHE A 11 13.54 -0.90 -2.38
CA PHE A 11 12.80 -0.43 -1.23
C PHE A 11 12.90 1.09 -1.03
N ASP A 12 14.09 1.66 -1.23
CA ASP A 12 14.28 3.10 -1.03
C ASP A 12 13.49 3.91 -2.05
N ARG A 13 13.49 3.47 -3.30
CA ARG A 13 12.67 4.09 -4.35
C ARG A 13 11.18 3.93 -4.06
N PHE A 14 10.77 2.76 -3.62
CA PHE A 14 9.38 2.52 -3.20
C PHE A 14 8.96 3.50 -2.11
N LEU A 15 9.78 3.66 -1.05
CA LEU A 15 9.49 4.59 0.04
C LEU A 15 9.39 6.03 -0.45
N GLU A 16 10.30 6.45 -1.34
CA GLU A 16 10.29 7.80 -1.88
C GLU A 16 8.97 8.10 -2.60
N ILE A 17 8.56 7.23 -3.51
CA ILE A 17 7.31 7.43 -4.27
C ILE A 17 6.08 7.24 -3.37
N PHE A 18 6.12 6.25 -2.49
CA PHE A 18 5.04 5.97 -1.56
C PHE A 18 4.74 7.15 -0.64
N SER A 19 5.78 7.85 -0.17
CA SER A 19 5.64 8.98 0.76
C SER A 19 5.37 10.33 0.08
N THR A 20 5.47 10.40 -1.24
CA THR A 20 5.25 11.64 -2.01
C THR A 20 4.03 11.50 -2.91
N THR A 21 4.22 11.12 -4.18
CA THR A 21 3.13 10.98 -5.15
C THR A 21 2.07 9.98 -4.69
N GLY A 22 2.52 8.85 -4.13
CA GLY A 22 1.61 7.84 -3.59
C GLY A 22 0.77 8.37 -2.44
N ALA A 23 1.36 9.17 -1.55
CA ALA A 23 0.64 9.77 -0.42
C ALA A 23 -0.45 10.73 -0.91
N GLU A 24 -0.16 11.54 -1.92
CA GLU A 24 -1.15 12.43 -2.51
C GLU A 24 -2.34 11.65 -3.09
N LYS A 25 -2.08 10.56 -3.79
CA LYS A 25 -3.13 9.70 -4.34
C LYS A 25 -3.96 9.05 -3.25
N ARG A 26 -3.32 8.57 -2.18
CA ARG A 26 -4.05 7.98 -1.06
C ARG A 26 -4.93 9.00 -0.35
N LYS A 27 -4.45 10.24 -0.19
CA LYS A 27 -5.24 11.32 0.41
C LYS A 27 -6.50 11.63 -0.40
N GLU A 28 -6.40 11.59 -1.72
CA GLU A 28 -7.57 11.79 -2.61
C GLU A 28 -8.67 10.76 -2.33
N HIS A 29 -8.30 9.58 -1.86
CA HIS A 29 -9.23 8.49 -1.57
C HIS A 29 -9.50 8.31 -0.07
N GLY A 30 -9.12 9.26 0.76
CA GLY A 30 -9.49 9.31 2.16
C GLY A 30 -8.52 8.67 3.14
N SER A 31 -7.37 8.20 2.70
CA SER A 31 -6.35 7.68 3.61
C SER A 31 -5.65 8.82 4.34
N LYS A 32 -5.43 8.64 5.63
CA LYS A 32 -4.75 9.63 6.48
C LYS A 32 -3.37 9.19 6.90
N SER A 33 -3.13 7.89 6.97
CA SER A 33 -1.84 7.36 7.40
C SER A 33 -1.61 5.96 6.86
N ALA A 34 -0.36 5.54 6.86
CA ALA A 34 0.04 4.18 6.50
C ALA A 34 1.26 3.79 7.32
N LEU A 35 1.29 2.53 7.77
CA LEU A 35 2.44 1.94 8.45
C LEU A 35 3.09 0.94 7.50
N ILE A 36 4.40 1.05 7.33
CA ILE A 36 5.15 0.25 6.37
C ILE A 36 6.08 -0.69 7.11
N PHE A 37 6.06 -1.96 6.71
CA PHE A 37 6.92 -3.00 7.29
C PHE A 37 7.65 -3.72 6.17
N ARG A 38 8.90 -4.09 6.43
CA ARG A 38 9.64 -5.00 5.56
C ARG A 38 9.45 -6.42 6.04
N ASP A 39 9.35 -7.35 5.09
CA ASP A 39 9.26 -8.76 5.43
C ASP A 39 10.63 -9.24 5.96
N PRO A 40 10.66 -9.99 7.07
CA PRO A 40 11.93 -10.43 7.65
C PRO A 40 12.62 -11.52 6.84
N SER A 41 11.91 -12.18 5.92
CA SER A 41 12.44 -13.32 5.14
C SER A 41 12.60 -13.03 3.67
N GLU A 42 11.81 -12.10 3.11
CA GLU A 42 11.83 -11.74 1.69
C GLU A 42 12.27 -10.28 1.54
N ASP A 43 13.45 -10.06 0.99
CA ASP A 43 14.05 -8.72 0.87
C ASP A 43 13.22 -7.76 0.01
N ASP A 44 12.46 -8.28 -0.94
CA ASP A 44 11.66 -7.48 -1.87
C ASP A 44 10.20 -7.32 -1.45
N ARG A 45 9.77 -7.96 -0.35
CA ARG A 45 8.38 -7.90 0.11
C ARG A 45 8.17 -6.80 1.14
N VAL A 46 7.10 -6.04 0.92
CA VAL A 46 6.67 -4.94 1.79
C VAL A 46 5.26 -5.22 2.26
N TRP A 47 5.00 -4.90 3.53
CA TRP A 47 3.68 -4.96 4.14
C TRP A 47 3.27 -3.54 4.54
N VAL A 48 2.01 -3.19 4.30
CA VAL A 48 1.50 -1.85 4.64
C VAL A 48 0.15 -1.99 5.33
N VAL A 49 0.00 -1.27 6.43
CA VAL A 49 -1.29 -1.13 7.11
C VAL A 49 -1.82 0.26 6.82
N PHE A 50 -2.99 0.32 6.16
CA PHE A 50 -3.68 1.58 5.86
C PHE A 50 -4.79 1.83 6.87
N ASP A 51 -5.08 3.09 7.11
CA ASP A 51 -6.15 3.52 8.02
C ASP A 51 -7.54 3.55 7.37
N TRP A 52 -7.63 3.28 6.07
CA TRP A 52 -8.91 3.22 5.34
C TRP A 52 -9.53 1.83 5.38
N ASP A 53 -10.76 1.74 4.88
CA ASP A 53 -11.50 0.49 4.75
C ASP A 53 -11.35 -0.10 3.33
N GLU A 54 -12.07 -1.20 3.09
CA GLU A 54 -12.10 -1.87 1.79
C GLU A 54 -12.59 -0.95 0.68
N GLN A 55 -13.56 -0.09 0.96
CA GLN A 55 -14.11 0.85 -0.03
C GLN A 55 -13.06 1.88 -0.47
N GLY A 56 -12.28 2.40 0.48
CA GLY A 56 -11.17 3.29 0.17
C GLY A 56 -10.12 2.63 -0.70
N TRP A 57 -9.79 1.39 -0.38
CA TRP A 57 -8.88 0.59 -1.19
C TRP A 57 -9.43 0.38 -2.61
N ASP A 58 -10.70 -0.01 -2.74
CA ASP A 58 -11.32 -0.25 -4.05
C ASP A 58 -11.31 1.01 -4.93
N ARG A 59 -11.60 2.17 -4.33
CA ARG A 59 -11.53 3.44 -5.06
C ARG A 59 -10.11 3.74 -5.51
N PHE A 60 -9.13 3.49 -4.66
CA PHE A 60 -7.72 3.73 -4.97
C PHE A 60 -7.26 2.86 -6.13
N VAL A 61 -7.49 1.55 -6.06
CA VAL A 61 -7.02 0.63 -7.11
C VAL A 61 -7.82 0.77 -8.41
N SER A 62 -8.99 1.40 -8.36
CA SER A 62 -9.81 1.69 -9.54
C SER A 62 -9.47 3.04 -10.19
N ASP A 63 -8.66 3.85 -9.54
CA ASP A 63 -8.20 5.14 -10.07
C ASP A 63 -7.25 4.88 -11.24
N PRO A 64 -7.59 5.36 -12.46
CA PRO A 64 -6.77 5.07 -13.65
C PRO A 64 -5.37 5.70 -13.62
N THR A 65 -5.09 6.61 -12.69
CA THR A 65 -3.77 7.22 -12.55
C THR A 65 -2.86 6.46 -11.57
N VAL A 66 -3.40 5.56 -10.77
CA VAL A 66 -2.65 4.81 -9.75
C VAL A 66 -1.68 3.80 -10.35
N PRO A 67 -2.00 3.03 -11.42
CA PRO A 67 -1.04 2.09 -11.99
C PRO A 67 0.29 2.72 -12.40
N ALA A 68 0.28 3.94 -12.92
CA ALA A 68 1.52 4.65 -13.29
C ALA A 68 2.37 4.99 -12.06
N VAL A 69 1.74 5.37 -10.96
CA VAL A 69 2.41 5.65 -9.68
C VAL A 69 3.04 4.37 -9.13
N MET A 70 2.32 3.26 -9.18
CA MET A 70 2.84 1.96 -8.72
C MET A 70 4.04 1.51 -9.56
N LYS A 71 3.99 1.71 -10.87
CA LYS A 71 5.11 1.39 -11.75
C LYS A 71 6.33 2.24 -11.41
N GLU A 72 6.14 3.53 -11.18
CA GLU A 72 7.21 4.45 -10.77
C GLU A 72 7.83 4.01 -9.44
N ALA A 73 7.02 3.53 -8.51
CA ALA A 73 7.47 3.01 -7.23
C ALA A 73 8.16 1.64 -7.32
N GLY A 74 8.18 1.01 -8.49
CA GLY A 74 8.87 -0.26 -8.73
C GLY A 74 8.13 -1.50 -8.28
N HIS A 75 6.80 -1.49 -8.31
CA HIS A 75 6.02 -2.70 -7.99
C HIS A 75 6.29 -3.80 -9.01
N LYS A 76 6.64 -4.98 -8.53
CA LYS A 76 6.85 -6.18 -9.38
C LYS A 76 5.54 -6.87 -9.73
N SER A 77 4.50 -6.68 -8.91
CA SER A 77 3.20 -7.32 -9.08
C SER A 77 2.12 -6.42 -8.50
N LYS A 78 0.86 -6.76 -8.76
CA LYS A 78 -0.26 -6.06 -8.13
C LYS A 78 -0.23 -6.28 -6.62
N PRO A 79 -0.44 -5.23 -5.81
CA PRO A 79 -0.61 -5.40 -4.38
C PRO A 79 -1.79 -6.30 -4.06
N GLN A 80 -1.64 -7.15 -3.05
CA GLN A 80 -2.72 -7.97 -2.52
C GLN A 80 -3.18 -7.36 -1.21
N ALA A 81 -4.50 -7.31 -1.01
CA ALA A 81 -5.08 -6.72 0.18
C ALA A 81 -5.88 -7.74 0.98
N ALA A 82 -5.83 -7.60 2.30
CA ALA A 82 -6.65 -8.35 3.22
C ALA A 82 -7.49 -7.38 4.04
N VAL A 83 -8.76 -7.70 4.22
CA VAL A 83 -9.68 -6.85 4.95
C VAL A 83 -9.69 -7.21 6.43
N PHE A 84 -9.93 -6.21 7.27
CA PHE A 84 -10.03 -6.41 8.70
C PHE A 84 -11.22 -7.33 9.02
N ALA A 85 -10.96 -8.38 9.78
CA ALA A 85 -11.97 -9.40 10.09
C ALA A 85 -12.42 -9.41 11.55
N GLY A 86 -11.60 -8.94 12.46
CA GLY A 86 -11.96 -8.94 13.86
C GLY A 86 -10.80 -8.60 14.78
N ARG A 87 -11.15 -8.34 16.02
CA ARG A 87 -10.21 -8.03 17.08
C ARG A 87 -10.53 -8.93 18.29
N CYS A 88 -9.49 -9.41 18.95
CA CYS A 88 -9.60 -10.20 20.17
C CYS A 88 -8.76 -9.55 21.26
N ASP A 89 -9.20 -9.70 22.51
CA ASP A 89 -8.36 -9.40 23.65
C ASP A 89 -7.37 -10.55 23.84
N ALA A 90 -6.13 -10.22 24.01
CA ALA A 90 -4.98 -11.12 24.24
C ALA A 90 -5.16 -12.55 23.78
#